data_8e872c864fc2a38d4ed8ef0c68cd1dfb
#
_entry.id   8e872c864fc2a38d4ed8ef0c68cd1dfb
#
_cell.length_a   1.000
_cell.length_b   1.000
_cell.length_c   1.000
_cell.angle_alpha   90.00
_cell.angle_beta   90.00
_cell.angle_gamma   90.00
#
_symmetry.space_group_name_H-M   'P 1'
#
loop_
_entity.id
_entity.type
_entity.pdbx_description
1 polymer ?
#
loop_
_entity_poly.entity_id
_entity_poly.type
_entity_poly.pdbx_seq_one_letter_code
_entity_poly.pdbx_strand_id
1 'polypeptide(L)'
;MHRLHNYPDVQVMFRRLIIATLVGIFAALAVALFRHSMVALETLFLGNDSGSLVNAAQSLPWWRRLLTPALGGIAAGTLLWLWQRRNVSRPHAPTDYMEALETGDGCFDTPASLVKSLASLLVVVTGSAIGREGAMILLAALAASLFARRFTPRAEWKLWVACGAAAGMASAYHAPLAGSLFIAEILFGTLMLASLGPVVISAVIALLLTNLLNGGAAPLYHVVLQQNLTALHYGLMLATGLLTGLCGPLFIWLMDYSHRGFVRLKLSPPWQLALGGLIVGMLSLITPAVWGNGYSVVQSYLLSPPLFSVIIIVFVCKLLAVLASSGSGAPGGVFTPTLFVGLVIGMLFATFSGLWLDNDQNIAIMIGLTGMAAFLAATTHAPMMSTLMICEMTGQYVLLPGLLIACVLASVVSRT
;
A
#
# COMPACT_ATOMS: atom_id res chain seq x y z
N MET A 1 1.87 -39.79 -24.83
CA MET A 1 3.02 -39.87 -23.90
C MET A 1 4.02 -38.70 -24.02
N HIS A 2 3.73 -37.61 -24.71
CA HIS A 2 4.68 -36.50 -24.93
C HIS A 2 4.55 -35.31 -23.95
N ARG A 3 3.70 -35.38 -22.92
CA ARG A 3 3.47 -34.26 -21.99
C ARG A 3 4.19 -34.36 -20.63
N LEU A 4 4.93 -35.42 -20.36
CA LEU A 4 5.61 -35.62 -19.08
C LEU A 4 7.06 -35.05 -19.02
N HIS A 5 7.56 -34.47 -20.11
CA HIS A 5 8.94 -33.95 -20.18
C HIS A 5 9.09 -32.47 -19.74
N ASN A 6 8.02 -31.80 -19.38
CA ASN A 6 8.04 -30.39 -18.96
C ASN A 6 7.77 -30.17 -17.46
N TYR A 7 7.73 -31.25 -16.65
CA TYR A 7 7.69 -31.04 -15.20
C TYR A 7 9.13 -30.79 -14.72
N PRO A 8 9.38 -29.68 -13.99
CA PRO A 8 10.68 -29.47 -13.36
C PRO A 8 10.95 -30.70 -12.45
N ASP A 9 12.18 -31.15 -12.46
CA ASP A 9 12.64 -32.25 -11.60
C ASP A 9 12.15 -32.00 -10.17
N VAL A 10 11.55 -32.99 -9.54
CA VAL A 10 10.96 -32.89 -8.19
C VAL A 10 11.98 -32.32 -7.19
N GLN A 11 13.26 -32.65 -7.34
CA GLN A 11 14.34 -32.10 -6.51
C GLN A 11 14.50 -30.59 -6.69
N VAL A 12 14.41 -30.09 -7.92
CA VAL A 12 14.47 -28.65 -8.22
C VAL A 12 13.27 -27.92 -7.60
N MET A 13 12.08 -28.50 -7.72
CA MET A 13 10.88 -27.93 -7.13
C MET A 13 10.96 -27.88 -5.60
N PHE A 14 11.40 -28.98 -4.97
CA PHE A 14 11.55 -29.05 -3.52
C PHE A 14 12.61 -28.04 -3.01
N ARG A 15 13.75 -27.91 -3.70
CA ARG A 15 14.76 -26.90 -3.42
C ARG A 15 14.16 -25.48 -3.48
N ARG A 16 13.36 -25.18 -4.50
CA ARG A 16 12.70 -23.87 -4.65
C ARG A 16 11.73 -23.56 -3.51
N LEU A 17 10.97 -24.55 -3.01
CA LEU A 17 10.07 -24.36 -1.88
C LEU A 17 10.83 -24.08 -0.58
N ILE A 18 11.95 -24.75 -0.32
CA ILE A 18 12.80 -24.44 0.83
C ILE A 18 13.36 -23.02 0.74
N ILE A 19 13.88 -22.62 -0.41
CA ILE A 19 14.42 -21.27 -0.61
C ILE A 19 13.30 -20.24 -0.45
N ALA A 20 12.11 -20.48 -0.99
CA ALA A 20 10.95 -19.61 -0.83
C ALA A 20 10.57 -19.43 0.65
N THR A 21 10.62 -20.50 1.44
CA THR A 21 10.38 -20.45 2.89
C THR A 21 11.41 -19.55 3.59
N LEU A 22 12.70 -19.71 3.28
CA LEU A 22 13.76 -18.88 3.85
C LEU A 22 13.61 -17.41 3.43
N VAL A 23 13.31 -17.14 2.17
CA VAL A 23 13.04 -15.79 1.66
C VAL A 23 11.85 -15.17 2.39
N GLY A 24 10.76 -15.92 2.61
CA GLY A 24 9.61 -15.46 3.39
C GLY A 24 9.97 -15.08 4.82
N ILE A 25 10.81 -15.86 5.48
CA ILE A 25 11.30 -15.58 6.85
C ILE A 25 12.12 -14.29 6.86
N PHE A 26 13.12 -14.15 5.98
CA PHE A 26 13.95 -12.94 5.93
C PHE A 26 13.15 -11.69 5.57
N ALA A 27 12.20 -11.81 4.65
CA ALA A 27 11.30 -10.72 4.28
C ALA A 27 10.42 -10.27 5.47
N ALA A 28 9.82 -11.21 6.20
CA ALA A 28 9.01 -10.90 7.39
C ALA A 28 9.84 -10.26 8.51
N LEU A 29 11.07 -10.70 8.72
CA LEU A 29 11.99 -10.10 9.70
C LEU A 29 12.36 -8.66 9.29
N ALA A 30 12.60 -8.39 8.00
CA ALA A 30 12.87 -7.05 7.49
C ALA A 30 11.67 -6.11 7.70
N VAL A 31 10.45 -6.58 7.43
CA VAL A 31 9.21 -5.84 7.70
C VAL A 31 9.01 -5.59 9.19
N ALA A 32 9.25 -6.60 10.03
CA ALA A 32 9.15 -6.46 11.48
C ALA A 32 10.15 -5.44 12.03
N LEU A 33 11.39 -5.46 11.55
CA LEU A 33 12.41 -4.48 11.91
C LEU A 33 11.97 -3.06 11.56
N PHE A 34 11.46 -2.83 10.35
CA PHE A 34 10.96 -1.52 9.94
C PHE A 34 9.80 -1.06 10.83
N ARG A 35 8.85 -1.95 11.12
CA ARG A 35 7.68 -1.66 11.97
C ARG A 35 8.09 -1.30 13.40
N HIS A 36 9.01 -2.05 14.01
CA HIS A 36 9.52 -1.74 15.34
C HIS A 36 10.31 -0.43 15.36
N SER A 37 11.13 -0.17 14.35
CA SER A 37 11.83 1.11 14.20
C SER A 37 10.87 2.29 14.09
N MET A 38 9.77 2.11 13.36
CA MET A 38 8.73 3.12 13.23
C MET A 38 8.06 3.42 14.57
N VAL A 39 7.63 2.40 15.32
CA VAL A 39 7.02 2.57 16.65
C VAL A 39 7.99 3.24 17.62
N ALA A 40 9.26 2.83 17.62
CA ALA A 40 10.29 3.43 18.48
C ALA A 40 10.50 4.93 18.15
N LEU A 41 10.52 5.30 16.88
CA LEU A 41 10.66 6.70 16.48
C LEU A 41 9.37 7.50 16.74
N GLU A 42 8.19 6.95 16.54
CA GLU A 42 6.93 7.58 16.93
C GLU A 42 6.89 7.89 18.42
N THR A 43 7.29 6.93 19.27
CA THR A 43 7.37 7.13 20.71
C THR A 43 8.37 8.22 21.06
N LEU A 44 9.54 8.22 20.41
CA LEU A 44 10.61 9.19 20.68
C LEU A 44 10.23 10.61 20.23
N PHE A 45 9.67 10.79 19.02
CA PHE A 45 9.40 12.10 18.45
C PHE A 45 8.02 12.66 18.82
N LEU A 46 7.02 11.80 18.93
CA LEU A 46 5.63 12.21 19.16
C LEU A 46 5.17 11.95 20.59
N GLY A 47 5.90 11.13 21.35
CA GLY A 47 5.53 10.77 22.72
C GLY A 47 4.25 9.93 22.82
N ASN A 48 3.88 9.24 21.72
CA ASN A 48 2.66 8.44 21.63
C ASN A 48 3.00 7.02 21.17
N ASP A 49 2.57 6.04 21.94
CA ASP A 49 2.75 4.60 21.70
C ASP A 49 1.48 3.91 21.19
N SER A 50 0.42 4.66 20.91
CA SER A 50 -0.88 4.10 20.48
C SER A 50 -0.85 3.40 19.13
N GLY A 51 0.24 3.51 18.35
CA GLY A 51 0.37 2.96 17.00
C GLY A 51 -0.51 3.65 15.95
N SER A 52 -1.19 4.75 16.31
CA SER A 52 -2.03 5.56 15.43
C SER A 52 -1.50 6.99 15.33
N LEU A 53 -1.03 7.36 14.14
CA LEU A 53 -0.57 8.73 13.85
C LEU A 53 -1.68 9.78 14.02
N VAL A 54 -2.95 9.40 13.78
CA VAL A 54 -4.09 10.29 14.01
C VAL A 54 -4.27 10.59 15.49
N ASN A 55 -4.15 9.58 16.37
CA ASN A 55 -4.20 9.79 17.82
C ASN A 55 -3.00 10.62 18.30
N ALA A 56 -1.81 10.38 17.74
CA ALA A 56 -0.64 11.21 17.99
C ALA A 56 -0.90 12.66 17.60
N ALA A 57 -1.45 12.93 16.42
CA ALA A 57 -1.79 14.27 15.96
C ALA A 57 -2.82 14.96 16.87
N GLN A 58 -3.80 14.23 17.39
CA GLN A 58 -4.79 14.78 18.33
C GLN A 58 -4.18 15.18 19.67
N SER A 59 -3.18 14.46 20.15
CA SER A 59 -2.50 14.74 21.44
C SER A 59 -1.49 15.90 21.35
N LEU A 60 -1.05 16.27 20.15
CA LEU A 60 -0.06 17.32 19.95
C LEU A 60 -0.67 18.72 19.94
N PRO A 61 0.04 19.75 20.46
CA PRO A 61 -0.38 21.14 20.32
C PRO A 61 -0.35 21.56 18.85
N TRP A 62 -1.17 22.55 18.50
CA TRP A 62 -1.38 23.00 17.11
C TRP A 62 -0.10 23.33 16.35
N TRP A 63 0.88 23.96 17.00
CA TRP A 63 2.15 24.35 16.37
C TRP A 63 3.05 23.14 16.06
N ARG A 64 3.09 22.13 16.95
CA ARG A 64 3.79 20.88 16.66
C ARG A 64 3.12 20.12 15.53
N ARG A 65 1.81 20.06 15.51
CA ARG A 65 1.03 19.44 14.45
C ARG A 65 1.26 20.09 13.09
N LEU A 66 1.47 21.42 13.08
CA LEU A 66 1.81 22.18 11.87
C LEU A 66 3.25 21.90 11.40
N LEU A 67 4.23 21.90 12.30
CA LEU A 67 5.65 21.91 11.95
C LEU A 67 6.26 20.51 11.80
N THR A 68 5.74 19.50 12.51
CA THR A 68 6.35 18.16 12.53
C THR A 68 6.44 17.53 11.13
N PRO A 69 5.42 17.55 10.25
CA PRO A 69 5.55 17.00 8.91
C PRO A 69 6.56 17.78 8.04
N ALA A 70 6.66 19.08 8.21
CA ALA A 70 7.64 19.89 7.49
C ALA A 70 9.07 19.59 7.92
N LEU A 71 9.32 19.46 9.23
CA LEU A 71 10.63 19.08 9.77
C LEU A 71 11.05 17.68 9.33
N GLY A 72 10.12 16.72 9.33
CA GLY A 72 10.34 15.38 8.78
C GLY A 72 10.68 15.42 7.29
N GLY A 73 10.01 16.26 6.53
CA GLY A 73 10.30 16.51 5.11
C GLY A 73 11.71 17.09 4.91
N ILE A 74 12.14 18.06 5.73
CA ILE A 74 13.51 18.60 5.70
C ILE A 74 14.53 17.49 5.99
N ALA A 75 14.32 16.69 7.04
CA ALA A 75 15.25 15.64 7.44
C ALA A 75 15.39 14.58 6.33
N ALA A 76 14.27 14.06 5.82
CA ALA A 76 14.26 13.08 4.74
C ALA A 76 14.83 13.64 3.44
N GLY A 77 14.45 14.85 3.06
CA GLY A 77 14.93 15.53 1.87
C GLY A 77 16.42 15.82 1.93
N THR A 78 16.95 16.22 3.10
CA THR A 78 18.39 16.42 3.31
C THR A 78 19.15 15.12 3.17
N LEU A 79 18.64 14.02 3.72
CA LEU A 79 19.24 12.70 3.59
C LEU A 79 19.33 12.27 2.11
N LEU A 80 18.23 12.43 1.35
CA LEU A 80 18.19 12.09 -0.08
C LEU A 80 19.14 13.00 -0.89
N TRP A 81 19.15 14.29 -0.61
CA TRP A 81 19.98 15.28 -1.30
C TRP A 81 21.48 15.06 -1.06
N LEU A 82 21.89 14.79 0.19
CA LEU A 82 23.26 14.44 0.53
C LEU A 82 23.72 13.16 -0.18
N TRP A 83 22.83 12.16 -0.22
CA TRP A 83 23.10 10.92 -0.92
C TRP A 83 23.31 11.15 -2.43
N GLN A 84 22.40 11.89 -3.06
CA GLN A 84 22.49 12.21 -4.49
C GLN A 84 23.77 12.98 -4.81
N ARG A 85 24.14 13.98 -4.01
CA ARG A 85 25.36 14.75 -4.21
C ARG A 85 26.64 13.93 -4.12
N ARG A 86 26.69 12.99 -3.18
CA ARG A 86 27.87 12.13 -2.99
C ARG A 86 28.02 11.05 -4.05
N ASN A 87 26.97 10.72 -4.76
CA ASN A 87 26.92 9.58 -5.68
C ASN A 87 26.59 9.97 -7.13
N VAL A 88 26.80 11.22 -7.53
CA VAL A 88 26.53 11.74 -8.88
C VAL A 88 27.19 10.92 -10.00
N SER A 89 28.36 10.34 -9.73
CA SER A 89 29.14 9.57 -10.71
C SER A 89 28.84 8.06 -10.72
N ARG A 90 27.93 7.58 -9.87
CA ARG A 90 27.56 6.16 -9.87
C ARG A 90 26.61 5.86 -11.04
N PRO A 91 26.81 4.72 -11.73
CA PRO A 91 25.84 4.27 -12.73
C PRO A 91 24.50 4.03 -12.04
N HIS A 92 23.41 4.33 -12.78
CA HIS A 92 22.07 4.08 -12.29
C HIS A 92 21.87 2.59 -12.07
N ALA A 93 21.43 2.21 -10.86
CA ALA A 93 21.03 0.86 -10.51
C ALA A 93 19.67 0.91 -9.83
N PRO A 94 18.82 -0.12 -9.98
CA PRO A 94 17.47 -0.12 -9.43
C PRO A 94 17.44 0.18 -7.93
N THR A 95 16.58 1.09 -7.54
CA THR A 95 16.33 1.46 -6.13
C THR A 95 14.93 1.07 -5.67
N ASP A 96 14.13 0.53 -6.60
CA ASP A 96 12.78 0.04 -6.37
C ASP A 96 12.64 -1.40 -6.86
N TYR A 97 11.78 -2.18 -6.20
CA TYR A 97 11.55 -3.58 -6.55
C TYR A 97 10.88 -3.75 -7.92
N MET A 98 10.02 -2.80 -8.33
CA MET A 98 9.41 -2.82 -9.66
C MET A 98 10.48 -2.65 -10.74
N GLU A 99 11.33 -1.64 -10.61
CA GLU A 99 12.43 -1.39 -11.52
C GLU A 99 13.41 -2.57 -11.57
N ALA A 100 13.75 -3.16 -10.41
CA ALA A 100 14.65 -4.32 -10.33
C ALA A 100 14.09 -5.57 -11.03
N LEU A 101 12.78 -5.73 -11.06
CA LEU A 101 12.09 -6.86 -11.70
C LEU A 101 11.85 -6.63 -13.21
N GLU A 102 11.54 -5.40 -13.61
CA GLU A 102 11.28 -5.07 -15.03
C GLU A 102 12.57 -4.96 -15.83
N THR A 103 13.45 -4.06 -15.44
CA THR A 103 14.65 -3.68 -16.21
C THR A 103 15.95 -4.28 -15.68
N GLY A 104 16.00 -4.63 -14.39
CA GLY A 104 17.16 -5.19 -13.72
C GLY A 104 17.19 -6.72 -13.74
N ASP A 105 18.31 -7.27 -13.26
CA ASP A 105 18.50 -8.72 -13.07
C ASP A 105 18.07 -9.19 -11.67
N GLY A 106 17.22 -8.45 -10.96
CA GLY A 106 16.91 -8.67 -9.56
C GLY A 106 17.96 -8.12 -8.59
N CYS A 107 18.86 -7.26 -9.07
CA CYS A 107 19.85 -6.58 -8.23
C CYS A 107 19.38 -5.19 -7.85
N PHE A 108 19.64 -4.81 -6.59
CA PHE A 108 19.40 -3.47 -6.08
C PHE A 108 20.70 -2.72 -5.83
N ASP A 109 20.65 -1.39 -5.96
CA ASP A 109 21.60 -0.52 -5.28
C ASP A 109 21.25 -0.54 -3.77
N THR A 110 21.89 -1.45 -3.04
CA THR A 110 21.63 -1.67 -1.61
C THR A 110 21.73 -0.40 -0.78
N PRO A 111 22.81 0.40 -0.87
CA PRO A 111 22.91 1.64 -0.09
C PRO A 111 21.83 2.66 -0.46
N ALA A 112 21.53 2.83 -1.74
CA ALA A 112 20.50 3.77 -2.21
C ALA A 112 19.11 3.34 -1.73
N SER A 113 18.80 2.04 -1.79
CA SER A 113 17.53 1.47 -1.31
C SER A 113 17.38 1.63 0.22
N LEU A 114 18.44 1.46 0.99
CA LEU A 114 18.43 1.69 2.43
C LEU A 114 18.23 3.16 2.78
N VAL A 115 18.90 4.08 2.06
CA VAL A 115 18.70 5.53 2.24
C VAL A 115 17.26 5.93 1.90
N LYS A 116 16.69 5.39 0.82
CA LYS A 116 15.28 5.62 0.44
C LYS A 116 14.32 5.09 1.52
N SER A 117 14.58 3.92 2.07
CA SER A 117 13.76 3.32 3.15
C SER A 117 13.86 4.14 4.44
N LEU A 118 15.05 4.63 4.78
CA LEU A 118 15.24 5.48 5.95
C LEU A 118 14.58 6.86 5.78
N ALA A 119 14.67 7.46 4.59
CA ALA A 119 13.95 8.68 4.28
C ALA A 119 12.42 8.48 4.35
N SER A 120 11.91 7.34 3.86
CA SER A 120 10.50 6.98 4.00
C SER A 120 10.08 6.85 5.46
N LEU A 121 10.89 6.21 6.29
CA LEU A 121 10.65 6.07 7.72
C LEU A 121 10.50 7.44 8.41
N LEU A 122 11.42 8.39 8.12
CA LEU A 122 11.38 9.75 8.67
C LEU A 122 10.10 10.49 8.27
N VAL A 123 9.73 10.42 6.99
CA VAL A 123 8.54 11.09 6.46
C VAL A 123 7.25 10.51 7.06
N VAL A 124 7.15 9.18 7.16
CA VAL A 124 5.96 8.51 7.69
C VAL A 124 5.78 8.79 9.17
N VAL A 125 6.84 8.65 9.99
CA VAL A 125 6.78 8.88 11.45
C VAL A 125 6.39 10.31 11.79
N THR A 126 6.74 11.28 10.95
CA THR A 126 6.42 12.69 11.18
C THR A 126 5.04 13.11 10.66
N GLY A 127 4.22 12.19 10.19
CA GLY A 127 2.81 12.41 9.90
C GLY A 127 2.46 12.76 8.47
N SER A 128 3.37 12.61 7.50
CA SER A 128 3.02 12.78 6.09
C SER A 128 1.93 11.80 5.65
N ALA A 129 1.10 12.23 4.69
CA ALA A 129 -0.09 11.52 4.25
C ALA A 129 0.22 10.44 3.20
N ILE A 130 1.23 9.62 3.44
CA ILE A 130 1.66 8.50 2.58
C ILE A 130 1.75 7.20 3.35
N GLY A 131 1.75 6.08 2.62
CA GLY A 131 1.82 4.74 3.19
C GLY A 131 3.25 4.32 3.52
N ARG A 132 3.39 3.62 4.63
CA ARG A 132 4.62 2.96 5.09
C ARG A 132 4.90 1.65 4.34
N GLU A 133 3.89 1.12 3.69
CA GLU A 133 3.88 -0.23 3.10
C GLU A 133 4.88 -0.34 1.94
N GLY A 134 5.05 0.72 1.14
CA GLY A 134 6.02 0.74 0.05
C GLY A 134 7.46 0.49 0.53
N ALA A 135 7.85 1.09 1.65
CA ALA A 135 9.17 0.86 2.26
C ALA A 135 9.31 -0.55 2.84
N MET A 136 8.23 -1.11 3.42
CA MET A 136 8.23 -2.49 3.92
C MET A 136 8.42 -3.50 2.78
N ILE A 137 7.72 -3.32 1.66
CA ILE A 137 7.85 -4.18 0.47
C ILE A 137 9.26 -4.05 -0.12
N LEU A 138 9.78 -2.82 -0.20
CA LEU A 138 11.14 -2.57 -0.68
C LEU A 138 12.19 -3.28 0.17
N LEU A 139 12.11 -3.18 1.48
CA LEU A 139 13.05 -3.84 2.40
C LEU A 139 12.94 -5.36 2.35
N ALA A 140 11.72 -5.90 2.22
CA ALA A 140 11.50 -7.33 2.04
C ALA A 140 12.12 -7.84 0.73
N ALA A 141 11.91 -7.12 -0.36
CA ALA A 141 12.49 -7.44 -1.67
C ALA A 141 14.02 -7.30 -1.66
N LEU A 142 14.56 -6.30 -0.97
CA LEU A 142 15.99 -6.11 -0.78
C LEU A 142 16.63 -7.26 0.02
N ALA A 143 15.99 -7.67 1.11
CA ALA A 143 16.45 -8.82 1.92
C ALA A 143 16.46 -10.10 1.07
N ALA A 144 15.43 -10.32 0.27
CA ALA A 144 15.36 -11.43 -0.67
C ALA A 144 16.46 -11.37 -1.74
N SER A 145 16.74 -10.18 -2.29
CA SER A 145 17.81 -9.98 -3.27
C SER A 145 19.18 -10.28 -2.69
N LEU A 146 19.47 -9.80 -1.47
CA LEU A 146 20.72 -10.08 -0.79
C LEU A 146 20.91 -11.57 -0.50
N PHE A 147 19.85 -12.25 -0.05
CA PHE A 147 19.84 -13.68 0.13
C PHE A 147 20.08 -14.42 -1.20
N ALA A 148 19.35 -14.06 -2.24
CA ALA A 148 19.43 -14.69 -3.56
C ALA A 148 20.85 -14.60 -4.15
N ARG A 149 21.47 -13.41 -4.07
CA ARG A 149 22.83 -13.17 -4.56
C ARG A 149 23.89 -14.04 -3.89
N ARG A 150 23.65 -14.45 -2.65
CA ARG A 150 24.60 -15.25 -1.87
C ARG A 150 24.41 -16.76 -2.07
N PHE A 151 23.15 -17.23 -2.28
CA PHE A 151 22.79 -18.64 -2.17
C PHE A 151 22.16 -19.24 -3.43
N THR A 152 21.85 -18.44 -4.47
CA THR A 152 21.16 -18.91 -5.66
C THR A 152 21.85 -18.48 -6.96
N PRO A 153 21.61 -19.21 -8.07
CA PRO A 153 22.12 -18.82 -9.38
C PRO A 153 21.48 -17.50 -9.86
N ARG A 154 22.22 -16.72 -10.64
CA ARG A 154 21.79 -15.42 -11.18
C ARG A 154 20.46 -15.51 -11.98
N ALA A 155 20.24 -16.60 -12.69
CA ALA A 155 19.01 -16.83 -13.46
C ALA A 155 17.72 -16.84 -12.61
N GLU A 156 17.84 -17.12 -11.31
CA GLU A 156 16.69 -17.19 -10.39
C GLU A 156 16.50 -15.91 -9.54
N TRP A 157 17.40 -14.93 -9.60
CA TRP A 157 17.33 -13.74 -8.72
C TRP A 157 16.02 -12.97 -8.82
N LYS A 158 15.48 -12.78 -10.04
CA LYS A 158 14.17 -12.14 -10.23
C LYS A 158 13.05 -12.87 -9.50
N LEU A 159 13.05 -14.21 -9.55
CA LEU A 159 12.05 -15.01 -8.84
C LEU A 159 12.11 -14.77 -7.33
N TRP A 160 13.29 -14.72 -6.75
CA TRP A 160 13.46 -14.55 -5.31
C TRP A 160 13.13 -13.13 -4.85
N VAL A 161 13.46 -12.12 -5.65
CA VAL A 161 13.02 -10.75 -5.41
C VAL A 161 11.49 -10.63 -5.47
N ALA A 162 10.86 -11.29 -6.42
CA ALA A 162 9.40 -11.37 -6.53
C ALA A 162 8.78 -12.07 -5.30
N CYS A 163 9.38 -13.18 -4.82
CA CYS A 163 8.99 -13.83 -3.58
C CYS A 163 9.11 -12.88 -2.37
N GLY A 164 10.19 -12.10 -2.30
CA GLY A 164 10.40 -11.12 -1.25
C GLY A 164 9.38 -9.99 -1.28
N ALA A 165 9.05 -9.46 -2.45
CA ALA A 165 8.02 -8.43 -2.60
C ALA A 165 6.62 -8.94 -2.21
N ALA A 166 6.25 -10.16 -2.63
CA ALA A 166 5.00 -10.80 -2.22
C ALA A 166 4.93 -11.03 -0.70
N ALA A 167 6.03 -11.50 -0.11
CA ALA A 167 6.18 -11.70 1.32
C ALA A 167 6.06 -10.37 2.10
N GLY A 168 6.68 -9.30 1.58
CA GLY A 168 6.56 -7.96 2.14
C GLY A 168 5.13 -7.43 2.11
N MET A 169 4.42 -7.63 1.00
CA MET A 169 3.01 -7.27 0.87
C MET A 169 2.13 -8.10 1.83
N ALA A 170 2.36 -9.40 1.90
CA ALA A 170 1.64 -10.29 2.82
C ALA A 170 1.81 -9.87 4.29
N SER A 171 3.03 -9.50 4.69
CA SER A 171 3.32 -9.03 6.04
C SER A 171 2.75 -7.65 6.33
N ALA A 172 2.73 -6.75 5.33
CA ALA A 172 2.25 -5.38 5.49
C ALA A 172 0.72 -5.31 5.58
N TYR A 173 0.03 -6.07 4.74
CA TYR A 173 -1.43 -6.02 4.59
C TYR A 173 -2.19 -7.24 5.14
N HIS A 174 -1.50 -8.22 5.69
CA HIS A 174 -2.07 -9.52 6.12
C HIS A 174 -2.79 -10.25 4.97
N ALA A 175 -2.30 -10.11 3.75
CA ALA A 175 -2.93 -10.57 2.52
C ALA A 175 -1.96 -11.38 1.64
N PRO A 176 -1.74 -12.67 1.93
CA PRO A 176 -0.75 -13.49 1.22
C PRO A 176 -1.16 -13.83 -0.22
N LEU A 177 -2.46 -14.08 -0.48
CA LEU A 177 -2.93 -14.37 -1.84
C LEU A 177 -2.90 -13.10 -2.70
N ALA A 178 -3.35 -11.97 -2.15
CA ALA A 178 -3.25 -10.68 -2.84
C ALA A 178 -1.79 -10.30 -3.11
N GLY A 179 -0.87 -10.51 -2.16
CA GLY A 179 0.56 -10.29 -2.37
C GLY A 179 1.15 -11.17 -3.48
N SER A 180 0.69 -12.41 -3.59
CA SER A 180 1.11 -13.31 -4.67
C SER A 180 0.55 -12.90 -6.03
N LEU A 181 -0.72 -12.48 -6.09
CA LEU A 181 -1.33 -11.97 -7.30
C LEU A 181 -0.81 -10.60 -7.72
N PHE A 182 -0.37 -9.76 -6.78
CA PHE A 182 0.35 -8.52 -7.07
C PHE A 182 1.55 -8.77 -7.98
N ILE A 183 2.34 -9.79 -7.65
CA ILE A 183 3.48 -10.21 -8.47
C ILE A 183 3.02 -10.70 -9.84
N ALA A 184 1.97 -11.52 -9.88
CA ALA A 184 1.49 -12.11 -11.13
C ALA A 184 0.86 -11.08 -12.07
N GLU A 185 -0.02 -10.22 -11.56
CA GLU A 185 -0.77 -9.25 -12.38
C GLU A 185 0.05 -8.00 -12.72
N ILE A 186 0.80 -7.45 -11.77
CA ILE A 186 1.48 -6.16 -11.96
C ILE A 186 2.91 -6.35 -12.47
N LEU A 187 3.67 -7.31 -11.92
CA LEU A 187 5.08 -7.44 -12.25
C LEU A 187 5.37 -8.41 -13.40
N PHE A 188 4.67 -9.53 -13.46
CA PHE A 188 4.88 -10.49 -14.54
C PHE A 188 3.90 -10.34 -15.70
N GLY A 189 2.76 -9.69 -15.48
CA GLY A 189 1.70 -9.54 -16.48
C GLY A 189 1.08 -10.89 -16.93
N THR A 190 1.52 -12.01 -16.37
CA THR A 190 1.10 -13.36 -16.71
C THR A 190 1.11 -14.28 -15.49
N LEU A 191 0.10 -15.14 -15.39
CA LEU A 191 0.01 -16.19 -14.37
C LEU A 191 0.85 -17.40 -14.76
N MET A 192 2.16 -17.34 -14.52
CA MET A 192 3.04 -18.49 -14.74
C MET A 192 3.00 -19.41 -13.50
N LEU A 193 2.29 -20.55 -13.61
CA LEU A 193 2.14 -21.54 -12.52
C LEU A 193 3.46 -22.00 -11.91
N ALA A 194 4.51 -22.12 -12.72
CA ALA A 194 5.84 -22.55 -12.25
C ALA A 194 6.50 -21.57 -11.27
N SER A 195 6.19 -20.27 -11.39
CA SER A 195 6.72 -19.22 -10.50
C SER A 195 5.78 -18.92 -9.33
N LEU A 196 4.49 -19.19 -9.49
CA LEU A 196 3.47 -18.84 -8.50
C LEU A 196 3.63 -19.65 -7.20
N GLY A 197 4.00 -20.94 -7.29
CA GLY A 197 4.19 -21.81 -6.12
C GLY A 197 5.17 -21.24 -5.09
N PRO A 198 6.43 -20.96 -5.46
CA PRO A 198 7.39 -20.31 -4.56
C PRO A 198 6.93 -18.96 -4.01
N VAL A 199 6.27 -18.14 -4.84
CA VAL A 199 5.76 -16.81 -4.43
C VAL A 199 4.68 -16.95 -3.36
N VAL A 200 3.71 -17.85 -3.53
CA VAL A 200 2.65 -18.12 -2.54
C VAL A 200 3.24 -18.65 -1.24
N ILE A 201 4.16 -19.62 -1.29
CA ILE A 201 4.80 -20.15 -0.09
C ILE A 201 5.53 -19.05 0.67
N SER A 202 6.31 -18.23 -0.01
CA SER A 202 7.03 -17.12 0.61
C SER A 202 6.07 -16.13 1.29
N ALA A 203 4.96 -15.77 0.63
CA ALA A 203 3.94 -14.87 1.16
C ALA A 203 3.23 -15.46 2.39
N VAL A 204 2.84 -16.73 2.35
CA VAL A 204 2.16 -17.40 3.46
C VAL A 204 3.09 -17.55 4.66
N ILE A 205 4.33 -17.98 4.47
CA ILE A 205 5.33 -18.09 5.55
C ILE A 205 5.59 -16.73 6.19
N ALA A 206 5.69 -15.67 5.38
CA ALA A 206 5.87 -14.32 5.89
C ALA A 206 4.69 -13.86 6.75
N LEU A 207 3.45 -14.13 6.33
CA LEU A 207 2.26 -13.85 7.13
C LEU A 207 2.26 -14.63 8.45
N LEU A 208 2.54 -15.94 8.40
CA LEU A 208 2.57 -16.78 9.61
C LEU A 208 3.59 -16.24 10.62
N LEU A 209 4.79 -15.90 10.16
CA LEU A 209 5.81 -15.32 11.04
C LEU A 209 5.39 -13.94 11.57
N THR A 210 4.79 -13.11 10.73
CA THR A 210 4.26 -11.80 11.15
C THR A 210 3.20 -11.96 12.24
N ASN A 211 2.29 -12.92 12.10
CA ASN A 211 1.26 -13.21 13.10
C ASN A 211 1.86 -13.71 14.42
N LEU A 212 2.89 -14.56 14.35
CA LEU A 212 3.61 -15.02 15.54
C LEU A 212 4.29 -13.85 16.29
N LEU A 213 4.93 -12.96 15.55
CA LEU A 213 5.61 -11.79 16.13
C LEU A 213 4.63 -10.75 16.71
N ASN A 214 3.44 -10.63 16.14
CA ASN A 214 2.41 -9.69 16.59
C ASN A 214 1.44 -10.29 17.64
N GLY A 215 1.60 -11.55 18.02
CA GLY A 215 0.82 -12.19 19.09
C GLY A 215 -0.57 -12.68 18.66
N GLY A 216 -0.84 -12.82 17.36
CA GLY A 216 -2.09 -13.40 16.88
C GLY A 216 -2.37 -13.23 15.39
N ALA A 217 -3.28 -14.07 14.89
CA ALA A 217 -3.79 -13.99 13.53
C ALA A 217 -5.12 -13.24 13.54
N ALA A 218 -5.14 -12.00 13.06
CA ALA A 218 -6.36 -11.22 12.89
C ALA A 218 -6.35 -10.54 11.52
N PRO A 219 -7.51 -10.35 10.88
CA PRO A 219 -7.61 -9.52 9.70
C PRO A 219 -7.17 -8.08 10.04
N LEU A 220 -6.66 -7.37 9.03
CA LEU A 220 -6.14 -6.01 9.22
C LEU A 220 -7.24 -5.04 9.63
N TYR A 221 -8.43 -5.17 9.03
CA TYR A 221 -9.62 -4.40 9.37
C TYR A 221 -10.69 -5.28 10.02
N HIS A 222 -11.25 -4.78 11.10
CA HIS A 222 -12.41 -5.42 11.75
C HIS A 222 -13.70 -4.88 11.13
N VAL A 223 -14.46 -5.77 10.50
CA VAL A 223 -15.72 -5.45 9.82
C VAL A 223 -16.79 -6.45 10.25
N VAL A 224 -17.96 -5.95 10.61
CA VAL A 224 -19.13 -6.76 10.89
C VAL A 224 -20.16 -6.49 9.80
N LEU A 225 -20.45 -7.49 8.97
CA LEU A 225 -21.47 -7.42 7.92
C LEU A 225 -22.52 -8.51 8.12
N GLN A 226 -23.77 -8.17 7.86
CA GLN A 226 -24.83 -9.16 7.72
C GLN A 226 -24.67 -9.90 6.39
N GLN A 227 -24.79 -11.24 6.42
CA GLN A 227 -24.35 -12.12 5.32
C GLN A 227 -25.38 -12.30 4.20
N ASN A 228 -26.53 -11.65 4.23
CA ASN A 228 -27.60 -11.85 3.24
C ASN A 228 -27.46 -10.84 2.07
N LEU A 229 -26.73 -11.23 1.02
CA LEU A 229 -26.63 -10.43 -0.20
C LEU A 229 -27.85 -10.70 -1.11
N THR A 230 -28.49 -9.63 -1.55
CA THR A 230 -29.61 -9.66 -2.51
C THR A 230 -29.14 -9.20 -3.90
N ALA A 231 -29.97 -9.40 -4.93
CA ALA A 231 -29.69 -8.90 -6.28
C ALA A 231 -29.46 -7.39 -6.32
N LEU A 232 -30.15 -6.63 -5.45
CA LEU A 232 -29.94 -5.20 -5.29
C LEU A 232 -28.51 -4.86 -4.84
N HIS A 233 -27.99 -5.60 -3.87
CA HIS A 233 -26.61 -5.42 -3.37
C HIS A 233 -25.59 -5.61 -4.49
N TYR A 234 -25.73 -6.65 -5.31
CA TYR A 234 -24.86 -6.86 -6.46
C TYR A 234 -24.99 -5.73 -7.51
N GLY A 235 -26.20 -5.21 -7.74
CA GLY A 235 -26.41 -4.05 -8.60
C GLY A 235 -25.70 -2.79 -8.11
N LEU A 236 -25.75 -2.53 -6.80
CA LEU A 236 -25.03 -1.41 -6.17
C LEU A 236 -23.50 -1.59 -6.24
N MET A 237 -23.00 -2.81 -6.05
CA MET A 237 -21.57 -3.11 -6.22
C MET A 237 -21.10 -2.85 -7.66
N LEU A 238 -21.88 -3.25 -8.66
CA LEU A 238 -21.58 -2.96 -10.06
C LEU A 238 -21.55 -1.46 -10.35
N ALA A 239 -22.55 -0.73 -9.87
CA ALA A 239 -22.60 0.73 -10.03
C ALA A 239 -21.40 1.42 -9.37
N THR A 240 -20.98 0.93 -8.20
CA THR A 240 -19.76 1.40 -7.51
C THR A 240 -18.52 1.12 -8.35
N GLY A 241 -18.43 -0.05 -8.99
CA GLY A 241 -17.35 -0.40 -9.90
C GLY A 241 -17.25 0.55 -11.10
N LEU A 242 -18.38 0.90 -11.72
CA LEU A 242 -18.42 1.90 -12.79
C LEU A 242 -17.97 3.28 -12.32
N LEU A 243 -18.50 3.75 -11.19
CA LEU A 243 -18.16 5.06 -10.64
C LEU A 243 -16.67 5.16 -10.30
N THR A 244 -16.12 4.17 -9.62
CA THR A 244 -14.70 4.14 -9.26
C THR A 244 -13.80 3.99 -10.48
N GLY A 245 -14.24 3.25 -11.50
CA GLY A 245 -13.54 3.16 -12.79
C GLY A 245 -13.38 4.50 -13.48
N LEU A 246 -14.39 5.36 -13.41
CA LEU A 246 -14.33 6.73 -13.93
C LEU A 246 -13.45 7.66 -13.06
N CYS A 247 -13.47 7.47 -11.75
CA CYS A 247 -12.68 8.29 -10.83
C CYS A 247 -11.18 7.91 -10.80
N GLY A 248 -10.82 6.68 -11.14
CA GLY A 248 -9.43 6.19 -11.12
C GLY A 248 -8.47 7.03 -11.96
N PRO A 249 -8.73 7.22 -13.26
CA PRO A 249 -7.90 8.05 -14.15
C PRO A 249 -7.78 9.50 -13.66
N LEU A 250 -8.86 10.07 -13.12
CA LEU A 250 -8.84 11.41 -12.54
C LEU A 250 -7.87 11.50 -11.35
N PHE A 251 -7.87 10.51 -10.48
CA PHE A 251 -6.95 10.46 -9.34
C PHE A 251 -5.49 10.36 -9.81
N ILE A 252 -5.19 9.50 -10.75
CA ILE A 252 -3.85 9.36 -11.35
C ILE A 252 -3.41 10.68 -11.99
N TRP A 253 -4.31 11.33 -12.72
CA TRP A 253 -4.04 12.63 -13.33
C TRP A 253 -3.76 13.71 -12.28
N LEU A 254 -4.52 13.75 -11.18
CA LEU A 254 -4.30 14.67 -10.06
C LEU A 254 -2.93 14.45 -9.40
N MET A 255 -2.53 13.19 -9.21
CA MET A 255 -1.21 12.82 -8.67
C MET A 255 -0.08 13.33 -9.55
N ASP A 256 -0.18 13.10 -10.85
CA ASP A 256 0.81 13.55 -11.84
C ASP A 256 0.81 15.08 -11.97
N TYR A 257 -0.35 15.72 -11.94
CA TYR A 257 -0.47 17.18 -11.94
C TYR A 257 0.20 17.81 -10.72
N SER A 258 -0.04 17.25 -9.53
CA SER A 258 0.61 17.68 -8.29
C SER A 258 2.14 17.53 -8.39
N HIS A 259 2.61 16.38 -8.84
CA HIS A 259 4.05 16.14 -9.02
C HIS A 259 4.69 17.15 -9.97
N ARG A 260 4.08 17.38 -11.13
CA ARG A 260 4.52 18.41 -12.10
C ARG A 260 4.51 19.81 -11.49
N GLY A 261 3.53 20.12 -10.63
CA GLY A 261 3.46 21.38 -9.89
C GLY A 261 4.69 21.60 -9.00
N PHE A 262 5.03 20.61 -8.19
CA PHE A 262 6.21 20.66 -7.32
C PHE A 262 7.54 20.74 -8.10
N VAL A 263 7.68 19.98 -9.18
CA VAL A 263 8.87 20.03 -10.05
C VAL A 263 9.07 21.41 -10.67
N ARG A 264 7.99 22.12 -11.05
CA ARG A 264 8.05 23.47 -11.60
C ARG A 264 8.61 24.49 -10.61
N LEU A 265 8.49 24.26 -9.31
CA LEU A 265 9.05 25.14 -8.28
C LEU A 265 10.58 25.12 -8.24
N LYS A 266 11.23 24.12 -8.86
CA LYS A 266 12.69 23.96 -8.92
C LYS A 266 13.39 24.05 -7.55
N LEU A 267 12.69 23.63 -6.50
CA LEU A 267 13.23 23.58 -5.14
C LEU A 267 14.17 22.38 -5.00
N SER A 268 15.18 22.53 -4.14
CA SER A 268 15.98 21.37 -3.75
C SER A 268 15.15 20.38 -2.92
N PRO A 269 15.49 19.07 -2.92
CA PRO A 269 14.71 18.04 -2.25
C PRO A 269 14.31 18.36 -0.80
N PRO A 270 15.19 18.93 0.07
CA PRO A 270 14.80 19.31 1.43
C PRO A 270 13.64 20.27 1.49
N TRP A 271 13.69 21.32 0.66
CA TRP A 271 12.65 22.36 0.65
C TRP A 271 11.37 21.89 -0.04
N GLN A 272 11.49 21.04 -1.05
CA GLN A 272 10.35 20.46 -1.74
C GLN A 272 9.54 19.55 -0.81
N LEU A 273 10.22 18.67 -0.06
CA LEU A 273 9.56 17.82 0.92
C LEU A 273 9.04 18.63 2.13
N ALA A 274 9.75 19.66 2.55
CA ALA A 274 9.29 20.55 3.60
C ALA A 274 7.98 21.27 3.24
N LEU A 275 7.86 21.74 1.99
CA LEU A 275 6.65 22.37 1.50
C LEU A 275 5.47 21.38 1.49
N GLY A 276 5.68 20.16 1.00
CA GLY A 276 4.68 19.11 1.06
C GLY A 276 4.23 18.80 2.49
N GLY A 277 5.19 18.65 3.41
CA GLY A 277 4.94 18.44 4.84
C GLY A 277 4.21 19.63 5.49
N LEU A 278 4.54 20.87 5.13
CA LEU A 278 3.86 22.06 5.64
C LEU A 278 2.38 22.11 5.20
N ILE A 279 2.08 21.75 3.96
CA ILE A 279 0.70 21.64 3.47
C ILE A 279 -0.07 20.61 4.29
N VAL A 280 0.51 19.43 4.54
CA VAL A 280 -0.09 18.40 5.41
C VAL A 280 -0.31 18.95 6.83
N GLY A 281 0.66 19.66 7.38
CA GLY A 281 0.56 20.31 8.69
C GLY A 281 -0.59 21.31 8.75
N MET A 282 -0.73 22.18 7.75
CA MET A 282 -1.86 23.14 7.67
C MET A 282 -3.22 22.43 7.59
N LEU A 283 -3.34 21.40 6.75
CA LEU A 283 -4.56 20.60 6.63
C LEU A 283 -4.89 19.85 7.94
N SER A 284 -3.87 19.48 8.71
CA SER A 284 -4.06 18.81 10.00
C SER A 284 -4.68 19.71 11.07
N LEU A 285 -4.60 21.04 10.91
CA LEU A 285 -5.28 21.99 11.80
C LEU A 285 -6.81 21.95 11.61
N ILE A 286 -7.26 21.60 10.39
CA ILE A 286 -8.69 21.41 10.09
C ILE A 286 -9.13 20.05 10.61
N THR A 287 -8.40 18.98 10.26
CA THR A 287 -8.68 17.63 10.73
C THR A 287 -7.38 16.83 10.94
N PRO A 288 -7.16 16.25 12.12
CA PRO A 288 -5.99 15.39 12.38
C PRO A 288 -6.01 14.09 11.58
N ALA A 289 -7.14 13.72 10.98
CA ALA A 289 -7.31 12.53 10.16
C ALA A 289 -6.41 12.51 8.90
N VAL A 290 -5.80 13.64 8.52
CA VAL A 290 -4.89 13.74 7.37
C VAL A 290 -3.54 13.08 7.61
N TRP A 291 -3.12 12.91 8.87
CA TRP A 291 -1.83 12.28 9.20
C TRP A 291 -1.80 10.80 8.86
N GLY A 292 -0.65 10.35 8.38
CA GLY A 292 -0.40 8.94 8.08
C GLY A 292 -1.09 8.43 6.83
N ASN A 293 -1.11 7.12 6.69
CA ASN A 293 -1.63 6.43 5.50
C ASN A 293 -3.16 6.35 5.40
N GLY A 294 -3.89 6.71 6.46
CA GLY A 294 -5.35 6.64 6.52
C GLY A 294 -5.93 5.34 7.10
N TYR A 295 -5.08 4.42 7.57
CA TYR A 295 -5.51 3.14 8.13
C TYR A 295 -6.53 3.28 9.28
N SER A 296 -6.23 4.10 10.28
CA SER A 296 -7.10 4.33 11.44
C SER A 296 -8.42 5.00 11.06
N VAL A 297 -8.42 5.87 10.07
CA VAL A 297 -9.63 6.53 9.55
C VAL A 297 -10.51 5.53 8.83
N VAL A 298 -9.94 4.69 7.96
CA VAL A 298 -10.66 3.60 7.30
C VAL A 298 -11.30 2.67 8.34
N GLN A 299 -10.54 2.24 9.34
CA GLN A 299 -11.05 1.38 10.40
C GLN A 299 -12.22 2.03 11.15
N SER A 300 -12.13 3.30 11.50
CA SER A 300 -13.20 4.00 12.19
C SER A 300 -14.46 4.11 11.34
N TYR A 301 -14.32 4.35 10.03
CA TYR A 301 -15.45 4.43 9.10
C TYR A 301 -16.13 3.09 8.85
N LEU A 302 -15.37 2.00 8.86
CA LEU A 302 -15.91 0.64 8.74
C LEU A 302 -16.64 0.18 10.00
N LEU A 303 -16.30 0.69 11.18
CA LEU A 303 -17.00 0.41 12.42
C LEU A 303 -18.28 1.25 12.58
N SER A 304 -18.20 2.54 12.27
CA SER A 304 -19.31 3.48 12.35
C SER A 304 -19.17 4.56 11.29
N PRO A 305 -19.92 4.47 10.18
CA PRO A 305 -19.90 5.50 9.14
C PRO A 305 -20.24 6.88 9.74
N PRO A 306 -19.40 7.91 9.51
CA PRO A 306 -19.63 9.24 10.06
C PRO A 306 -20.69 10.00 9.28
N LEU A 307 -21.05 11.19 9.78
CA LEU A 307 -21.96 12.08 9.07
C LEU A 307 -21.39 12.53 7.72
N PHE A 308 -22.25 12.74 6.75
CA PHE A 308 -21.90 13.13 5.39
C PHE A 308 -20.98 14.35 5.32
N SER A 309 -21.22 15.38 6.12
CA SER A 309 -20.36 16.57 6.18
C SER A 309 -18.94 16.27 6.64
N VAL A 310 -18.78 15.37 7.61
CA VAL A 310 -17.47 14.94 8.13
C VAL A 310 -16.73 14.15 7.07
N ILE A 311 -17.41 13.23 6.37
CA ILE A 311 -16.82 12.46 5.28
C ILE A 311 -16.22 13.37 4.22
N ILE A 312 -16.96 14.41 3.78
CA ILE A 312 -16.50 15.34 2.73
C ILE A 312 -15.29 16.13 3.22
N ILE A 313 -15.33 16.71 4.42
CA ILE A 313 -14.22 17.51 4.95
C ILE A 313 -12.95 16.66 5.05
N VAL A 314 -13.05 15.49 5.66
CA VAL A 314 -11.90 14.58 5.81
C VAL A 314 -11.41 14.10 4.44
N PHE A 315 -12.30 13.80 3.50
CA PHE A 315 -11.96 13.40 2.15
C PHE A 315 -11.14 14.46 1.42
N VAL A 316 -11.65 15.68 1.36
CA VAL A 316 -10.96 16.79 0.66
C VAL A 316 -9.61 17.07 1.31
N CYS A 317 -9.55 17.20 2.64
CA CYS A 317 -8.30 17.45 3.35
C CYS A 317 -7.30 16.29 3.14
N LYS A 318 -7.75 15.04 3.25
CA LYS A 318 -6.89 13.86 3.06
C LYS A 318 -6.39 13.73 1.63
N LEU A 319 -7.26 13.95 0.64
CA LEU A 319 -6.88 13.93 -0.77
C LEU A 319 -5.80 14.99 -1.05
N LEU A 320 -6.00 16.22 -0.61
CA LEU A 320 -5.00 17.29 -0.77
C LEU A 320 -3.69 16.96 -0.05
N ALA A 321 -3.76 16.36 1.14
CA ALA A 321 -2.57 15.96 1.89
C ALA A 321 -1.79 14.83 1.17
N VAL A 322 -2.49 13.84 0.59
CA VAL A 322 -1.88 12.78 -0.21
C VAL A 322 -1.22 13.36 -1.46
N LEU A 323 -1.91 14.26 -2.17
CA LEU A 323 -1.37 14.94 -3.36
C LEU A 323 -0.13 15.76 -3.02
N ALA A 324 -0.13 16.49 -1.89
CA ALA A 324 1.01 17.26 -1.44
C ALA A 324 2.20 16.37 -1.04
N SER A 325 1.96 15.31 -0.28
CA SER A 325 3.00 14.38 0.17
C SER A 325 3.63 13.64 -1.01
N SER A 326 2.82 13.05 -1.87
CA SER A 326 3.30 12.31 -3.05
C SER A 326 3.91 13.25 -4.08
N GLY A 327 3.25 14.38 -4.37
CA GLY A 327 3.73 15.37 -5.33
C GLY A 327 5.07 15.98 -4.96
N SER A 328 5.35 16.20 -3.68
CA SER A 328 6.63 16.69 -3.17
C SER A 328 7.78 15.70 -3.34
N GLY A 329 7.51 14.45 -3.74
CA GLY A 329 8.51 13.40 -3.90
C GLY A 329 8.86 12.69 -2.59
N ALA A 330 8.00 12.79 -1.57
CA ALA A 330 8.19 12.04 -0.33
C ALA A 330 8.19 10.54 -0.61
N PRO A 331 9.23 9.79 -0.17
CA PRO A 331 9.31 8.37 -0.42
C PRO A 331 8.30 7.61 0.43
N GLY A 332 7.32 6.99 -0.20
CA GLY A 332 6.27 6.21 0.46
C GLY A 332 5.28 5.62 -0.54
N GLY A 333 4.42 4.73 -0.07
CA GLY A 333 3.39 4.08 -0.87
C GLY A 333 2.11 4.90 -0.95
N VAL A 334 1.44 4.83 -2.09
CA VAL A 334 0.11 5.45 -2.27
C VAL A 334 -1.04 4.43 -2.20
N PHE A 335 -0.74 3.16 -2.02
CA PHE A 335 -1.73 2.09 -1.98
C PHE A 335 -2.80 2.30 -0.90
N THR A 336 -2.40 2.46 0.37
CA THR A 336 -3.34 2.67 1.48
C THR A 336 -4.12 3.97 1.35
N PRO A 337 -3.52 5.12 0.97
CA PRO A 337 -4.28 6.31 0.60
C PRO A 337 -5.30 6.08 -0.51
N THR A 338 -4.98 5.28 -1.52
CA THR A 338 -5.90 4.89 -2.59
C THR A 338 -7.10 4.11 -2.05
N LEU A 339 -6.88 3.17 -1.12
CA LEU A 339 -7.95 2.44 -0.45
C LEU A 339 -8.90 3.38 0.31
N PHE A 340 -8.35 4.38 1.01
CA PHE A 340 -9.17 5.39 1.69
C PHE A 340 -10.03 6.20 0.70
N VAL A 341 -9.46 6.65 -0.42
CA VAL A 341 -10.22 7.37 -1.46
C VAL A 341 -11.35 6.49 -2.00
N GLY A 342 -11.07 5.23 -2.29
CA GLY A 342 -12.07 4.27 -2.76
C GLY A 342 -13.20 4.03 -1.75
N LEU A 343 -12.85 3.87 -0.46
CA LEU A 343 -13.83 3.75 0.63
C LEU A 343 -14.79 4.94 0.66
N VAL A 344 -14.24 6.14 0.60
CA VAL A 344 -15.06 7.36 0.69
C VAL A 344 -15.93 7.53 -0.53
N ILE A 345 -15.43 7.27 -1.74
CA ILE A 345 -16.26 7.30 -2.96
C ILE A 345 -17.43 6.32 -2.83
N GLY A 346 -17.17 5.10 -2.35
CA GLY A 346 -18.21 4.11 -2.09
C GLY A 346 -19.23 4.59 -1.05
N MET A 347 -18.79 5.12 0.09
CA MET A 347 -19.68 5.62 1.14
C MET A 347 -20.50 6.84 0.70
N LEU A 348 -19.93 7.74 -0.06
CA LEU A 348 -20.68 8.87 -0.65
C LEU A 348 -21.74 8.35 -1.62
N PHE A 349 -21.40 7.38 -2.47
CA PHE A 349 -22.38 6.74 -3.35
C PHE A 349 -23.50 6.03 -2.57
N ALA A 350 -23.16 5.33 -1.48
CA ALA A 350 -24.14 4.71 -0.59
C ALA A 350 -25.09 5.75 0.02
N THR A 351 -24.58 6.89 0.46
CA THR A 351 -25.39 7.99 1.01
C THR A 351 -26.35 8.54 -0.05
N PHE A 352 -25.89 8.73 -1.28
CA PHE A 352 -26.77 9.15 -2.39
C PHE A 352 -27.82 8.08 -2.72
N SER A 353 -27.46 6.80 -2.75
CA SER A 353 -28.43 5.71 -2.98
C SER A 353 -29.39 5.56 -1.83
N GLY A 354 -29.00 5.84 -0.60
CA GLY A 354 -29.84 5.84 0.60
C GLY A 354 -30.96 6.89 0.58
N LEU A 355 -30.88 7.91 -0.28
CA LEU A 355 -32.01 8.82 -0.53
C LEU A 355 -33.20 8.14 -1.23
N TRP A 356 -32.96 6.99 -1.88
CA TRP A 356 -33.94 6.23 -2.66
C TRP A 356 -34.19 4.82 -2.08
N LEU A 357 -33.34 4.37 -1.18
CA LEU A 357 -33.34 3.06 -0.53
C LEU A 357 -33.23 3.25 0.98
N ASP A 358 -33.60 2.24 1.76
CA ASP A 358 -33.45 2.28 3.22
C ASP A 358 -31.99 2.55 3.59
N ASN A 359 -31.79 3.50 4.51
CA ASN A 359 -30.47 3.94 4.96
C ASN A 359 -29.90 2.92 5.96
N ASP A 360 -29.40 1.79 5.44
CA ASP A 360 -28.78 0.73 6.22
C ASP A 360 -27.24 0.92 6.28
N GLN A 361 -26.70 0.94 7.49
CA GLN A 361 -25.24 1.03 7.71
C GLN A 361 -24.50 -0.14 7.07
N ASN A 362 -25.09 -1.32 6.98
CA ASN A 362 -24.49 -2.48 6.32
C ASN A 362 -24.28 -2.23 4.82
N ILE A 363 -25.22 -1.56 4.17
CA ILE A 363 -25.10 -1.19 2.75
C ILE A 363 -23.96 -0.18 2.58
N ALA A 364 -23.84 0.81 3.44
CA ALA A 364 -22.76 1.80 3.38
C ALA A 364 -21.37 1.16 3.55
N ILE A 365 -21.22 0.23 4.47
CA ILE A 365 -19.98 -0.50 4.69
C ILE A 365 -19.66 -1.40 3.50
N MET A 366 -20.62 -2.16 3.01
CA MET A 366 -20.45 -3.05 1.85
C MET A 366 -20.05 -2.29 0.58
N ILE A 367 -20.73 -1.19 0.30
CA ILE A 367 -20.43 -0.33 -0.87
C ILE A 367 -19.08 0.38 -0.65
N GLY A 368 -18.76 0.77 0.58
CA GLY A 368 -17.45 1.31 0.95
C GLY A 368 -16.31 0.33 0.66
N LEU A 369 -16.45 -0.93 1.08
CA LEU A 369 -15.48 -2.00 0.78
C LEU A 369 -15.38 -2.27 -0.72
N THR A 370 -16.51 -2.24 -1.43
CA THR A 370 -16.51 -2.36 -2.90
C THR A 370 -15.77 -1.20 -3.54
N GLY A 371 -15.98 0.01 -3.06
CA GLY A 371 -15.24 1.20 -3.49
C GLY A 371 -13.73 1.08 -3.26
N MET A 372 -13.30 0.55 -2.11
CA MET A 372 -11.88 0.29 -1.82
C MET A 372 -11.27 -0.65 -2.86
N ALA A 373 -11.91 -1.80 -3.11
CA ALA A 373 -11.42 -2.80 -4.04
C ALA A 373 -11.42 -2.29 -5.49
N ALA A 374 -12.56 -1.76 -5.94
CA ALA A 374 -12.75 -1.34 -7.32
C ALA A 374 -11.91 -0.10 -7.69
N PHE A 375 -11.73 0.84 -6.76
CA PHE A 375 -10.86 1.99 -6.99
C PHE A 375 -9.38 1.59 -7.05
N LEU A 376 -8.95 0.65 -6.20
CA LEU A 376 -7.62 0.08 -6.30
C LEU A 376 -7.42 -0.64 -7.65
N ALA A 377 -8.41 -1.41 -8.11
CA ALA A 377 -8.36 -2.06 -9.42
C ALA A 377 -8.31 -1.06 -10.58
N ALA A 378 -9.03 0.07 -10.48
CA ALA A 378 -9.02 1.13 -11.48
C ALA A 378 -7.68 1.85 -11.59
N THR A 379 -6.95 1.98 -10.47
CA THR A 379 -5.65 2.68 -10.42
C THR A 379 -4.45 1.78 -10.70
N THR A 380 -4.54 0.49 -10.36
CA THR A 380 -3.45 -0.49 -10.53
C THR A 380 -3.62 -1.40 -11.73
N HIS A 381 -4.82 -1.46 -12.31
CA HIS A 381 -5.21 -2.41 -13.36
C HIS A 381 -5.02 -3.89 -12.98
N ALA A 382 -5.10 -4.20 -11.69
CA ALA A 382 -4.97 -5.54 -11.12
C ALA A 382 -6.25 -5.96 -10.37
N PRO A 383 -7.31 -6.40 -11.10
CA PRO A 383 -8.61 -6.66 -10.50
C PRO A 383 -8.62 -7.86 -9.56
N MET A 384 -7.88 -8.93 -9.86
CA MET A 384 -7.83 -10.11 -8.98
C MET A 384 -7.10 -9.81 -7.68
N MET A 385 -5.95 -9.16 -7.78
CA MET A 385 -5.19 -8.70 -6.61
C MET A 385 -6.04 -7.78 -5.73
N SER A 386 -6.70 -6.77 -6.31
CA SER A 386 -7.51 -5.80 -5.57
C SER A 386 -8.70 -6.45 -4.87
N THR A 387 -9.36 -7.41 -5.52
CA THR A 387 -10.47 -8.17 -4.93
C THR A 387 -10.00 -8.98 -3.72
N LEU A 388 -8.97 -9.80 -3.88
CA LEU A 388 -8.45 -10.62 -2.79
C LEU A 388 -7.82 -9.79 -1.68
N MET A 389 -7.21 -8.65 -2.01
CA MET A 389 -6.69 -7.71 -1.02
C MET A 389 -7.77 -7.33 0.01
N ILE A 390 -8.93 -6.89 -0.45
CA ILE A 390 -10.02 -6.48 0.45
C ILE A 390 -10.63 -7.68 1.18
N CYS A 391 -10.79 -8.82 0.52
CA CYS A 391 -11.27 -10.04 1.18
C CYS A 391 -10.34 -10.50 2.31
N GLU A 392 -9.03 -10.51 2.09
CA GLU A 392 -8.05 -10.94 3.09
C GLU A 392 -7.88 -9.92 4.20
N MET A 393 -7.84 -8.61 3.87
CA MET A 393 -7.71 -7.54 4.87
C MET A 393 -8.90 -7.44 5.81
N THR A 394 -10.09 -7.82 5.37
CA THR A 394 -11.35 -7.68 6.13
C THR A 394 -11.93 -9.00 6.61
N GLY A 395 -11.47 -10.13 6.07
CA GLY A 395 -12.05 -11.45 6.31
C GLY A 395 -13.43 -11.67 5.67
N GLN A 396 -13.89 -10.73 4.81
CA GLN A 396 -15.25 -10.76 4.23
C GLN A 396 -15.30 -11.45 2.87
N TYR A 397 -15.05 -12.75 2.82
CA TYR A 397 -15.06 -13.54 1.57
C TYR A 397 -16.45 -13.70 0.93
N VAL A 398 -17.53 -13.44 1.67
CA VAL A 398 -18.90 -13.43 1.13
C VAL A 398 -19.06 -12.39 0.01
N LEU A 399 -18.30 -11.30 0.06
CA LEU A 399 -18.33 -10.25 -0.96
C LEU A 399 -17.55 -10.60 -2.22
N LEU A 400 -16.76 -11.68 -2.22
CA LEU A 400 -15.82 -12.03 -3.29
C LEU A 400 -16.43 -11.96 -4.71
N PRO A 401 -17.60 -12.57 -5.01
CA PRO A 401 -18.15 -12.53 -6.37
C PRO A 401 -18.49 -11.11 -6.83
N GLY A 402 -19.13 -10.32 -5.95
CA GLY A 402 -19.51 -8.93 -6.25
C GLY A 402 -18.29 -8.03 -6.39
N LEU A 403 -17.30 -8.17 -5.51
CA LEU A 403 -16.03 -7.43 -5.58
C LEU A 403 -15.28 -7.74 -6.87
N LEU A 404 -15.21 -9.01 -7.28
CA LEU A 404 -14.49 -9.42 -8.47
C LEU A 404 -15.09 -8.78 -9.73
N ILE A 405 -16.41 -8.83 -9.88
CA ILE A 405 -17.10 -8.21 -11.01
C ILE A 405 -16.91 -6.68 -10.98
N ALA A 406 -17.07 -6.05 -9.83
CA ALA A 406 -16.86 -4.60 -9.68
C ALA A 406 -15.41 -4.18 -10.01
N CYS A 407 -14.41 -4.94 -9.56
CA CYS A 407 -13.00 -4.67 -9.84
C CYS A 407 -12.64 -4.85 -11.32
N VAL A 408 -13.14 -5.92 -11.96
CA VAL A 408 -12.92 -6.13 -13.40
C VAL A 408 -13.55 -4.99 -14.19
N LEU A 409 -14.79 -4.63 -13.86
CA LEU A 409 -15.50 -3.53 -14.52
C LEU A 409 -14.75 -2.19 -14.33
N ALA A 410 -14.33 -1.87 -13.13
CA ALA A 410 -13.55 -0.67 -12.82
C ALA A 410 -12.23 -0.64 -13.59
N SER A 411 -11.51 -1.76 -13.66
CA SER A 411 -10.25 -1.87 -14.40
C SER A 411 -10.44 -1.70 -15.92
N VAL A 412 -11.55 -2.19 -16.47
CA VAL A 412 -11.87 -2.00 -17.90
C VAL A 412 -12.24 -0.55 -18.18
N VAL A 413 -13.15 0.03 -17.39
CA VAL A 413 -13.61 1.42 -17.56
C VAL A 413 -12.48 2.41 -17.41
N SER A 414 -11.53 2.17 -16.50
CA SER A 414 -10.38 3.07 -16.29
C SER A 414 -9.36 3.08 -17.44
N ARG A 415 -9.45 2.13 -18.37
CA ARG A 415 -8.57 2.06 -19.56
C ARG A 415 -9.16 2.74 -20.79
N THR A 416 -10.46 3.03 -20.78
CA THR A 416 -11.18 3.73 -21.86
C THR A 416 -11.06 5.23 -21.70
#